data_42673eaa85976bae0136adad49654a89
#
_entry.id   42673eaa85976bae0136adad49654a89
#
_cell.length_a   1.000
_cell.length_b   1.000
_cell.length_c   1.000
_cell.angle_alpha   90.00
_cell.angle_beta   90.00
_cell.angle_gamma   90.00
#
_symmetry.space_group_name_H-M   'P 1'
#
loop_
_entity.id
_entity.type
_entity.pdbx_description
1 polymer ?
#
loop_
_entity_poly.entity_id
_entity_poly.type
_entity_poly.pdbx_seq_one_letter_code
_entity_poly.pdbx_strand_id
1 'polypeptide(L)'
;MPEIGNNNTIINNKKKIMKKVITVVSFLVVTFASSAQTDTAKIEQYCQVIATPRLLSNKVTIDIDFGERKSFWRDNRLKTYDGTFKKFNTIIDALNFMGKEGWIFINAYPVRNNESEIYHFGLKKLFLKSEIESLR
;
A
#
# COMPACT_ATOMS: atom_id res chain seq x y z
N MET A 1 -17.59 -76.02 -15.57
CA MET A 1 -16.45 -75.28 -14.91
C MET A 1 -16.59 -73.82 -15.30
N PRO A 2 -16.87 -72.95 -14.38
CA PRO A 2 -16.97 -71.53 -14.71
C PRO A 2 -15.59 -70.82 -14.63
N GLU A 3 -15.35 -69.90 -15.59
CA GLU A 3 -14.13 -69.18 -15.85
C GLU A 3 -13.73 -68.24 -14.67
N ILE A 4 -12.63 -68.59 -14.01
CA ILE A 4 -12.00 -67.75 -12.94
C ILE A 4 -11.09 -66.66 -13.57
N GLY A 5 -11.00 -66.57 -14.91
CA GLY A 5 -10.05 -65.70 -15.60
C GLY A 5 -10.43 -64.17 -15.65
N ASN A 6 -11.66 -63.78 -15.40
CA ASN A 6 -12.11 -62.42 -15.73
C ASN A 6 -11.95 -61.38 -14.60
N ASN A 7 -11.93 -61.79 -13.35
CA ASN A 7 -11.88 -60.86 -12.20
C ASN A 7 -10.51 -60.19 -12.03
N ASN A 8 -9.43 -60.86 -12.28
CA ASN A 8 -8.08 -60.31 -12.16
C ASN A 8 -7.78 -59.25 -13.21
N THR A 9 -8.30 -59.42 -14.42
CA THR A 9 -8.16 -58.43 -15.51
C THR A 9 -8.92 -57.15 -15.21
N ILE A 10 -10.12 -57.26 -14.64
CA ILE A 10 -10.97 -56.12 -14.24
C ILE A 10 -10.29 -55.35 -13.09
N ILE A 11 -9.74 -56.03 -12.09
CA ILE A 11 -9.06 -55.41 -10.96
C ILE A 11 -7.78 -54.67 -11.43
N ASN A 12 -6.99 -55.25 -12.32
CA ASN A 12 -5.80 -54.63 -12.86
C ASN A 12 -6.10 -53.41 -13.71
N ASN A 13 -7.16 -53.42 -14.51
CA ASN A 13 -7.62 -52.27 -15.27
C ASN A 13 -8.13 -51.15 -14.37
N LYS A 14 -8.87 -51.43 -13.31
CA LYS A 14 -9.29 -50.43 -12.32
C LYS A 14 -8.10 -49.78 -11.63
N LYS A 15 -7.09 -50.55 -11.21
CA LYS A 15 -5.85 -50.03 -10.61
C LYS A 15 -5.07 -49.16 -11.58
N LYS A 16 -5.00 -49.51 -12.87
CA LYS A 16 -4.34 -48.73 -13.91
C LYS A 16 -5.03 -47.39 -14.19
N ILE A 17 -6.38 -47.42 -14.20
CA ILE A 17 -7.21 -46.21 -14.36
C ILE A 17 -7.05 -45.30 -13.14
N MET A 18 -7.13 -45.80 -11.90
CA MET A 18 -6.94 -45.04 -10.69
C MET A 18 -5.57 -44.36 -10.65
N LYS A 19 -4.47 -45.06 -11.00
CA LYS A 19 -3.14 -44.45 -11.08
C LYS A 19 -3.11 -43.29 -12.05
N LYS A 20 -3.68 -43.42 -13.25
CA LYS A 20 -3.76 -42.34 -14.24
C LYS A 20 -4.56 -41.15 -13.73
N VAL A 21 -5.70 -41.36 -13.07
CA VAL A 21 -6.51 -40.30 -12.48
C VAL A 21 -5.76 -39.56 -11.38
N ILE A 22 -5.09 -40.27 -10.48
CA ILE A 22 -4.27 -39.67 -9.42
C ILE A 22 -3.15 -38.82 -10.01
N THR A 23 -2.47 -39.28 -11.07
CA THR A 23 -1.39 -38.54 -11.73
C THR A 23 -1.92 -37.25 -12.37
N VAL A 24 -3.09 -37.29 -13.04
CA VAL A 24 -3.72 -36.12 -13.66
C VAL A 24 -4.17 -35.11 -12.59
N VAL A 25 -4.76 -35.56 -11.50
CA VAL A 25 -5.19 -34.70 -10.39
C VAL A 25 -3.97 -34.05 -9.71
N SER A 26 -2.89 -34.83 -9.50
CA SER A 26 -1.65 -34.28 -8.93
C SER A 26 -1.02 -33.21 -9.83
N PHE A 27 -1.06 -33.37 -11.15
CA PHE A 27 -0.55 -32.39 -12.09
C PHE A 27 -1.38 -31.10 -12.12
N LEU A 28 -2.72 -31.22 -11.99
CA LEU A 28 -3.64 -30.08 -11.90
C LEU A 28 -3.41 -29.24 -10.64
N VAL A 29 -3.11 -29.86 -9.50
CA VAL A 29 -2.88 -29.14 -8.23
C VAL A 29 -1.59 -28.30 -8.29
N VAL A 30 -0.56 -28.77 -8.99
CA VAL A 30 0.72 -28.03 -9.13
C VAL A 30 0.54 -26.77 -9.97
N THR A 31 -0.35 -26.74 -10.96
CA THR A 31 -0.58 -25.56 -11.82
C THR A 31 -1.28 -24.41 -11.10
N PHE A 32 -2.07 -24.67 -10.07
CA PHE A 32 -2.73 -23.63 -9.27
C PHE A 32 -1.79 -22.94 -8.26
N ALA A 33 -0.68 -23.56 -7.89
CA ALA A 33 0.27 -22.98 -6.94
C ALA A 33 1.15 -21.87 -7.55
N SER A 34 1.20 -21.74 -8.87
CA SER A 34 2.10 -20.81 -9.56
C SER A 34 1.58 -19.38 -9.68
N SER A 35 0.33 -19.09 -9.30
CA SER A 35 -0.31 -17.78 -9.52
C SER A 35 -0.29 -16.83 -8.33
N ALA A 36 0.31 -17.22 -7.21
CA ALA A 36 0.28 -16.45 -5.96
C ALA A 36 1.59 -15.71 -5.65
N GLN A 37 2.40 -15.36 -6.65
CA GLN A 37 3.47 -14.38 -6.42
C GLN A 37 2.87 -12.97 -6.42
N THR A 38 2.34 -12.57 -5.28
CA THR A 38 2.03 -11.17 -5.02
C THR A 38 3.35 -10.41 -5.04
N ASP A 39 3.51 -9.44 -5.94
CA ASP A 39 4.67 -8.56 -5.98
C ASP A 39 4.73 -7.78 -4.66
N THR A 40 5.55 -8.26 -3.73
CA THR A 40 5.76 -7.66 -2.41
C THR A 40 6.82 -6.55 -2.46
N ALA A 41 7.25 -6.14 -3.65
CA ALA A 41 8.20 -5.05 -3.81
C ALA A 41 7.63 -3.79 -3.16
N LYS A 42 8.41 -3.21 -2.25
CA LYS A 42 8.06 -1.97 -1.56
C LYS A 42 8.79 -0.81 -2.22
N ILE A 43 8.08 0.30 -2.40
CA ILE A 43 8.58 1.54 -2.98
C ILE A 43 8.47 2.64 -1.92
N GLU A 44 9.56 3.39 -1.71
CA GLU A 44 9.53 4.57 -0.86
C GLU A 44 8.81 5.71 -1.58
N GLN A 45 7.86 6.34 -0.90
CA GLN A 45 7.24 7.58 -1.29
C GLN A 45 7.59 8.66 -0.28
N TYR A 46 7.66 9.89 -0.74
CA TYR A 46 8.06 11.04 0.06
C TYR A 46 6.93 12.08 0.05
N CYS A 47 6.79 12.77 1.18
CA CYS A 47 5.94 13.96 1.28
C CYS A 47 6.60 15.03 2.13
N GLN A 48 6.07 16.25 2.06
CA GLN A 48 6.47 17.36 2.91
C GLN A 48 5.27 17.87 3.70
N VAL A 49 5.46 18.05 5.01
CA VAL A 49 4.55 18.81 5.86
C VAL A 49 5.11 20.22 5.96
N ILE A 50 4.34 21.20 5.56
CA ILE A 50 4.71 22.62 5.50
C ILE A 50 3.94 23.35 6.60
N ALA A 51 4.68 23.94 7.55
CA ALA A 51 4.12 24.67 8.68
C ALA A 51 4.33 26.17 8.50
N THR A 52 3.26 26.90 8.23
CA THR A 52 3.28 28.35 8.08
C THR A 52 2.71 29.02 9.34
N PRO A 53 3.49 29.86 10.03
CA PRO A 53 2.98 30.65 11.16
C PRO A 53 1.80 31.53 10.74
N ARG A 54 0.81 31.67 11.62
CA ARG A 54 -0.29 32.61 11.40
C ARG A 54 0.04 33.95 12.06
N LEU A 55 -0.21 35.02 11.32
CA LEU A 55 -0.12 36.38 11.87
C LEU A 55 -1.07 36.51 13.10
N LEU A 56 -0.58 37.08 14.17
CA LEU A 56 -1.32 37.35 15.41
C LEU A 56 -1.85 36.10 16.15
N SER A 57 -1.28 34.93 15.92
CA SER A 57 -1.71 33.70 16.59
C SER A 57 -0.54 32.73 16.78
N ASN A 58 -0.51 32.02 17.91
CA ASN A 58 0.41 30.92 18.14
C ASN A 58 0.07 29.64 17.33
N LYS A 59 -0.96 29.71 16.47
CA LYS A 59 -1.38 28.60 15.64
C LYS A 59 -0.65 28.58 14.32
N VAL A 60 -0.49 27.40 13.75
CA VAL A 60 0.13 27.19 12.45
C VAL A 60 -0.91 26.74 11.43
N THR A 61 -0.68 27.09 10.17
CA THR A 61 -1.36 26.48 9.04
C THR A 61 -0.50 25.32 8.57
N ILE A 62 -1.08 24.15 8.39
CA ILE A 62 -0.39 22.94 7.95
C ILE A 62 -0.87 22.58 6.55
N ASP A 63 0.05 22.52 5.61
CA ASP A 63 -0.16 21.99 4.28
C ASP A 63 0.68 20.73 4.12
N ILE A 64 0.21 19.76 3.32
CA ILE A 64 0.95 18.54 3.03
C ILE A 64 1.09 18.43 1.52
N ASP A 65 2.35 18.31 1.07
CA ASP A 65 2.71 18.14 -0.33
C ASP A 65 3.16 16.70 -0.56
N PHE A 66 2.39 15.95 -1.33
CA PHE A 66 2.68 14.58 -1.73
C PHE A 66 3.39 14.49 -3.09
N GLY A 67 3.87 15.61 -3.63
CA GLY A 67 4.55 15.68 -4.94
C GLY A 67 3.59 15.63 -6.14
N GLU A 68 2.29 15.70 -5.92
CA GLU A 68 1.33 15.84 -7.01
C GLU A 68 1.40 17.25 -7.62
N ARG A 69 1.09 17.36 -8.93
CA ARG A 69 0.99 18.68 -9.57
C ARG A 69 -0.07 19.51 -8.84
N LYS A 70 0.37 20.60 -8.22
CA LYS A 70 -0.54 21.56 -7.59
C LYS A 70 -1.47 22.12 -8.67
N SER A 71 -2.72 21.70 -8.64
CA SER A 71 -3.77 22.39 -9.38
C SER A 71 -4.14 23.61 -8.56
N PHE A 72 -4.17 24.81 -9.19
CA PHE A 72 -4.62 26.05 -8.55
C PHE A 72 -6.02 25.95 -7.89
N TRP A 73 -6.78 24.93 -8.25
CA TRP A 73 -8.15 24.67 -7.81
C TRP A 73 -8.25 23.51 -6.79
N ARG A 74 -7.17 22.80 -6.49
CA ARG A 74 -7.18 21.72 -5.50
C ARG A 74 -6.54 22.20 -4.20
N ASP A 75 -7.33 22.15 -3.14
CA ASP A 75 -6.86 22.38 -1.79
C ASP A 75 -6.10 21.14 -1.31
N ASN A 76 -4.78 21.29 -1.08
CA ASN A 76 -3.87 20.21 -0.66
C ASN A 76 -3.93 19.90 0.84
N ARG A 77 -4.89 20.50 1.56
CA ARG A 77 -5.08 20.19 2.98
C ARG A 77 -5.68 18.78 3.14
N LEU A 78 -5.19 18.05 4.14
CA LEU A 78 -5.75 16.76 4.48
C LEU A 78 -7.24 16.88 4.82
N LYS A 79 -8.04 16.02 4.20
CA LYS A 79 -9.46 15.89 4.52
C LYS A 79 -9.67 14.77 5.51
N THR A 80 -10.57 14.97 6.44
CA THR A 80 -11.11 13.92 7.31
C THR A 80 -12.05 13.01 6.50
N TYR A 81 -12.41 11.85 7.01
CA TYR A 81 -13.31 10.89 6.36
C TYR A 81 -14.64 11.48 5.90
N ASP A 82 -15.15 12.50 6.60
CA ASP A 82 -16.37 13.26 6.27
C ASP A 82 -16.15 14.35 5.20
N GLY A 83 -14.95 14.45 4.62
CA GLY A 83 -14.61 15.44 3.60
C GLY A 83 -14.22 16.81 4.16
N THR A 84 -14.23 17.01 5.48
CA THR A 84 -13.79 18.26 6.10
C THR A 84 -12.27 18.34 6.17
N PHE A 85 -11.71 19.56 6.17
CA PHE A 85 -10.26 19.75 6.28
C PHE A 85 -9.77 19.44 7.69
N LYS A 86 -8.74 18.59 7.78
CA LYS A 86 -8.11 18.29 9.06
C LYS A 86 -7.40 19.53 9.57
N LYS A 87 -7.78 19.98 10.77
CA LYS A 87 -7.16 21.11 11.45
C LYS A 87 -6.16 20.59 12.48
N PHE A 88 -4.96 21.13 12.47
CA PHE A 88 -3.92 20.87 13.46
C PHE A 88 -3.69 22.11 14.31
N ASN A 89 -3.50 21.94 15.60
CA ASN A 89 -3.21 23.04 16.51
C ASN A 89 -1.72 23.39 16.49
N THR A 90 -0.87 22.38 16.35
CA THR A 90 0.58 22.50 16.35
C THR A 90 1.17 21.61 15.26
N ILE A 91 2.44 21.90 14.90
CA ILE A 91 3.19 21.03 14.00
C ILE A 91 3.37 19.62 14.57
N ILE A 92 3.56 19.49 15.88
CA ILE A 92 3.73 18.18 16.53
C ILE A 92 2.45 17.34 16.40
N ASP A 93 1.28 17.97 16.49
CA ASP A 93 0.00 17.29 16.26
C ASP A 93 -0.09 16.75 14.82
N ALA A 94 0.34 17.53 13.82
CA ALA A 94 0.41 17.11 12.43
C ALA A 94 1.42 15.95 12.23
N LEU A 95 2.62 16.06 12.80
CA LEU A 95 3.64 15.01 12.69
C LEU A 95 3.20 13.71 13.38
N ASN A 96 2.57 13.80 14.55
CA ASN A 96 2.01 12.64 15.23
C ASN A 96 0.90 11.98 14.42
N PHE A 97 0.06 12.76 13.76
CA PHE A 97 -0.94 12.24 12.85
C PHE A 97 -0.28 11.50 11.68
N MET A 98 0.70 12.10 11.02
CA MET A 98 1.44 11.47 9.92
C MET A 98 2.14 10.18 10.37
N GLY A 99 2.70 10.16 11.58
CA GLY A 99 3.31 8.97 12.18
C GLY A 99 2.29 7.83 12.37
N LYS A 100 1.06 8.13 12.83
CA LYS A 100 -0.03 7.14 12.93
C LYS A 100 -0.44 6.58 11.56
N GLU A 101 -0.34 7.39 10.50
CA GLU A 101 -0.55 6.96 9.12
C GLU A 101 0.64 6.19 8.53
N GLY A 102 1.69 5.95 9.32
CA GLY A 102 2.88 5.17 8.93
C GLY A 102 3.96 5.96 8.21
N TRP A 103 3.89 7.32 8.23
CA TRP A 103 4.96 8.16 7.72
C TRP A 103 6.08 8.29 8.73
N ILE A 104 7.33 8.25 8.26
CA ILE A 104 8.54 8.34 9.06
C ILE A 104 9.19 9.69 8.79
N PHE A 105 9.45 10.46 9.84
CA PHE A 105 10.17 11.72 9.76
C PHE A 105 11.63 11.51 9.32
N ILE A 106 12.12 12.33 8.39
CA ILE A 106 13.50 12.30 7.89
C ILE A 106 14.28 13.49 8.40
N ASN A 107 13.82 14.70 8.07
CA ASN A 107 14.49 15.96 8.39
C ASN A 107 13.49 17.12 8.44
N ALA A 108 13.96 18.23 9.00
CA ALA A 108 13.27 19.51 8.95
C ALA A 108 14.27 20.62 8.56
N TYR A 109 13.79 21.57 7.77
CA TYR A 109 14.58 22.75 7.37
C TYR A 109 13.69 23.96 7.20
N PRO A 110 14.22 25.16 7.56
CA PRO A 110 13.50 26.40 7.33
C PRO A 110 13.65 26.84 5.86
N VAL A 111 12.58 27.40 5.32
CA VAL A 111 12.57 28.10 4.04
C VAL A 111 12.16 29.55 4.32
N ARG A 112 13.03 30.49 4.01
CA ARG A 112 12.71 31.90 4.17
C ARG A 112 11.89 32.40 2.99
N ASN A 113 10.73 32.95 3.29
CA ASN A 113 9.85 33.59 2.32
C ASN A 113 9.59 35.03 2.77
N ASN A 114 10.30 36.00 2.14
CA ASN A 114 10.29 37.44 2.47
C ASN A 114 10.47 37.72 3.97
N GLU A 115 9.40 37.90 4.73
CA GLU A 115 9.43 38.31 6.14
C GLU A 115 9.17 37.16 7.13
N SER A 116 8.91 35.95 6.66
CA SER A 116 8.59 34.81 7.52
C SER A 116 9.45 33.60 7.23
N GLU A 117 9.73 32.84 8.26
CA GLU A 117 10.33 31.50 8.18
C GLU A 117 9.22 30.43 8.14
N ILE A 118 9.24 29.62 7.10
CA ILE A 118 8.32 28.50 6.90
C ILE A 118 9.11 27.22 7.11
N TYR A 119 8.65 26.34 8.00
CA TYR A 119 9.34 25.08 8.28
C TYR A 119 8.78 23.98 7.41
N HIS A 120 9.67 23.27 6.70
CA HIS A 120 9.41 22.11 5.90
C HIS A 120 9.89 20.86 6.63
N PHE A 121 9.04 19.87 6.75
CA PHE A 121 9.32 18.58 7.38
C PHE A 121 9.21 17.49 6.33
N GLY A 122 10.35 16.89 5.99
CA GLY A 122 10.40 15.77 5.04
C GLY A 122 10.03 14.47 5.73
N LEU A 123 9.13 13.71 5.12
CA LEU A 123 8.70 12.39 5.60
C LEU A 123 8.75 11.38 4.45
N LYS A 124 8.89 10.10 4.81
CA LYS A 124 8.82 8.97 3.88
C LYS A 124 7.91 7.88 4.40
N LYS A 125 7.36 7.08 3.49
CA LYS A 125 6.58 5.89 3.79
C LYS A 125 6.82 4.81 2.73
N LEU A 126 6.83 3.55 3.14
CA LEU A 126 6.91 2.39 2.26
C LEU A 126 5.50 1.95 1.86
N PHE A 127 5.28 1.86 0.55
CA PHE A 127 4.06 1.34 -0.05
C PHE A 127 4.34 0.06 -0.81
N LEU A 128 3.37 -0.82 -0.95
CA LEU A 128 3.46 -1.89 -1.93
C LEU A 128 3.36 -1.29 -3.34
N LYS A 129 4.13 -1.84 -4.27
CA LYS A 129 4.12 -1.39 -5.66
C LYS A 129 2.71 -1.44 -6.26
N SER A 130 1.96 -2.48 -5.95
CA SER A 130 0.57 -2.65 -6.36
C SER A 130 -0.37 -1.54 -5.86
N GLU A 131 -0.12 -1.00 -4.66
CA GLU A 131 -0.92 0.12 -4.12
C GLU A 131 -0.71 1.40 -4.94
N ILE A 132 0.55 1.69 -5.33
CA ILE A 132 0.88 2.89 -6.11
C ILE A 132 0.34 2.79 -7.54
N GLU A 133 0.42 1.62 -8.16
CA GLU A 133 -0.10 1.41 -9.52
C GLU A 133 -1.63 1.56 -9.58
N SER A 134 -2.34 1.25 -8.51
CA SER A 134 -3.80 1.42 -8.43
C SER A 134 -4.26 2.88 -8.25
N LEU A 135 -3.35 3.81 -7.91
CA LEU A 135 -3.64 5.23 -7.67
C LEU A 135 -3.39 6.12 -8.90
N ARG A 136 -2.84 5.55 -9.97
CA ARG A 136 -2.56 6.24 -11.23
C ARG A 136 -3.67 6.05 -12.24
#